data_59e2a96ade45a6d802fdc34294e39eeb
#
_entry.id   59e2a96ade45a6d802fdc34294e39eeb
#
_cell.length_a   1.000
_cell.length_b   1.000
_cell.length_c   1.000
_cell.angle_alpha   90.00
_cell.angle_beta   90.00
_cell.angle_gamma   90.00
#
_symmetry.space_group_name_H-M   'P 1'
#
loop_
_entity.id
_entity.type
_entity.pdbx_description
1 polymer ?
#
loop_
_entity_poly.entity_id
_entity_poly.type
_entity_poly.pdbx_seq_one_letter_code
_entity_poly.pdbx_strand_id
1 'polypeptide(L)'
;APAGHTPTPPDLPTEDVVKREMAIEQEHVDRVHAQLEVDEAKAHRMARASNEIYHSDRTTWVREEDGTAMFERDAFAFNAARRLSILSSEHEGLVFGRLDLADDAEVRHIGRIGVRDADYEPLVIDWRARAAEPFYRATSSDPMGVVRRRVLRCRDEKVLGIEDDLIDTENPSHLPIIGEGALMAALSRARDTKMHSIVATIQAEQDEAIRAPYQGVTMITGGPGTGKTVVALHRAAYLLYSHRTRLENGGVLVVGPSSVFMNYIERVLPSLGEDSVTLRSMGQVASDVLGFSSDRLDESRAATIKGSLRMVDVLERLVSLPMTADPREQRLRVTVKAEVLTIPAQRLRTTRSHILGRQPYNLARHSVEQSLLDQLWNLMPADTIARYDLSREDFDELVTSQASYRMFLNAWWPPLSAPQVLARLEHDEVTTEVTPDWSPEDRRVLTASIPPADDEGRRTWSIADIALLDHLAAIMGPAP
;
A
#
# COMPACT_ATOMS: atom_id res chain seq x y z
N ALA A 1 -45.27 -53.24 -13.38
CA ALA A 1 -44.73 -51.90 -13.37
C ALA A 1 -45.21 -51.17 -12.11
N PRO A 2 -44.34 -50.73 -11.21
CA PRO A 2 -44.76 -49.87 -10.12
C PRO A 2 -44.75 -48.41 -10.62
N ALA A 3 -45.81 -47.68 -10.29
CA ALA A 3 -46.02 -46.29 -10.61
C ALA A 3 -44.93 -45.45 -9.95
N GLY A 4 -44.25 -44.61 -10.76
CA GLY A 4 -43.28 -43.66 -10.27
C GLY A 4 -43.96 -42.58 -9.42
N HIS A 5 -43.52 -42.44 -8.18
CA HIS A 5 -43.80 -41.26 -7.38
C HIS A 5 -43.03 -40.08 -7.97
N THR A 6 -43.73 -39.18 -8.65
CA THR A 6 -43.24 -37.82 -8.91
C THR A 6 -43.24 -37.10 -7.57
N PRO A 7 -42.14 -36.58 -7.11
CA PRO A 7 -42.14 -35.77 -5.87
C PRO A 7 -42.99 -34.52 -6.13
N THR A 8 -43.98 -34.30 -5.29
CA THR A 8 -44.76 -33.07 -5.25
C THR A 8 -43.82 -31.89 -4.95
N PRO A 9 -43.84 -30.79 -5.71
CA PRO A 9 -43.04 -29.62 -5.38
C PRO A 9 -43.47 -29.14 -3.97
N PRO A 10 -42.50 -28.70 -3.14
CA PRO A 10 -42.83 -28.17 -1.83
C PRO A 10 -43.78 -26.97 -1.98
N ASP A 11 -44.82 -26.96 -1.16
CA ASP A 11 -45.80 -25.87 -1.12
C ASP A 11 -45.03 -24.55 -0.84
N LEU A 12 -45.23 -23.56 -1.69
CA LEU A 12 -44.67 -22.21 -1.47
C LEU A 12 -45.12 -21.69 -0.10
N PRO A 13 -44.24 -21.15 0.73
CA PRO A 13 -44.60 -20.64 2.04
C PRO A 13 -45.68 -19.57 1.93
N THR A 14 -46.70 -19.67 2.78
CA THR A 14 -47.78 -18.67 2.79
C THR A 14 -47.24 -17.31 3.20
N GLU A 15 -47.87 -16.23 2.74
CA GLU A 15 -47.46 -14.85 3.05
C GLU A 15 -47.33 -14.60 4.57
N ASP A 16 -48.13 -15.28 5.36
CA ASP A 16 -48.09 -15.21 6.83
C ASP A 16 -46.80 -15.84 7.42
N VAL A 17 -46.29 -16.92 6.82
CA VAL A 17 -45.03 -17.55 7.24
C VAL A 17 -43.84 -16.60 6.91
N VAL A 18 -43.84 -15.99 5.72
CA VAL A 18 -42.81 -15.05 5.35
C VAL A 18 -42.78 -13.86 6.31
N LYS A 19 -43.95 -13.26 6.60
CA LYS A 19 -44.05 -12.15 7.54
C LYS A 19 -43.56 -12.50 8.94
N ARG A 20 -43.86 -13.72 9.41
CA ARG A 20 -43.43 -14.21 10.72
C ARG A 20 -41.92 -14.39 10.80
N GLU A 21 -41.33 -15.01 9.79
CA GLU A 21 -39.87 -15.20 9.73
C GLU A 21 -39.15 -13.86 9.61
N MET A 22 -39.65 -12.92 8.81
CA MET A 22 -39.11 -11.56 8.74
C MET A 22 -39.19 -10.84 10.10
N ALA A 23 -40.26 -11.02 10.86
CA ALA A 23 -40.39 -10.41 12.18
C ALA A 23 -39.36 -10.97 13.18
N ILE A 24 -39.05 -12.28 13.11
CA ILE A 24 -37.99 -12.91 13.92
C ILE A 24 -36.63 -12.28 13.61
N GLU A 25 -36.30 -12.11 12.32
CA GLU A 25 -35.04 -11.49 11.93
C GLU A 25 -35.00 -10.01 12.28
N GLN A 26 -36.13 -9.29 12.18
CA GLN A 26 -36.20 -7.89 12.59
C GLN A 26 -35.95 -7.72 14.09
N GLU A 27 -36.52 -8.56 14.93
CA GLU A 27 -36.27 -8.55 16.38
C GLU A 27 -34.78 -8.78 16.70
N HIS A 28 -34.11 -9.65 15.94
CA HIS A 28 -32.68 -9.86 16.10
C HIS A 28 -31.87 -8.63 15.66
N VAL A 29 -32.17 -8.02 14.51
CA VAL A 29 -31.53 -6.81 14.00
C VAL A 29 -31.72 -5.67 14.99
N ASP A 30 -32.92 -5.49 15.56
CA ASP A 30 -33.20 -4.46 16.56
C ASP A 30 -32.32 -4.64 17.82
N ARG A 31 -32.13 -5.89 18.30
CA ARG A 31 -31.21 -6.19 19.43
C ARG A 31 -29.77 -5.84 19.10
N VAL A 32 -29.33 -6.13 17.88
CA VAL A 32 -27.97 -5.81 17.42
C VAL A 32 -27.76 -4.28 17.42
N HIS A 33 -28.70 -3.52 16.88
CA HIS A 33 -28.62 -2.05 16.86
C HIS A 33 -28.67 -1.45 18.25
N ALA A 34 -29.53 -1.95 19.14
CA ALA A 34 -29.56 -1.50 20.53
C ALA A 34 -28.21 -1.74 21.25
N GLN A 35 -27.55 -2.89 20.98
CA GLN A 35 -26.24 -3.15 21.54
C GLN A 35 -25.16 -2.22 20.95
N LEU A 36 -25.24 -1.90 19.67
CA LEU A 36 -24.33 -0.96 19.02
C LEU A 36 -24.43 0.46 19.62
N GLU A 37 -25.65 0.95 19.88
CA GLU A 37 -25.85 2.24 20.56
C GLU A 37 -25.21 2.26 21.95
N VAL A 38 -25.30 1.16 22.70
CA VAL A 38 -24.65 1.00 24.02
C VAL A 38 -23.12 1.04 23.85
N ASP A 39 -22.58 0.35 22.87
CA ASP A 39 -21.16 0.28 22.61
C ASP A 39 -20.61 1.63 22.11
N GLU A 40 -21.36 2.31 21.27
CA GLU A 40 -21.04 3.67 20.80
C GLU A 40 -21.02 4.68 21.96
N ALA A 41 -22.02 4.63 22.82
CA ALA A 41 -22.08 5.48 24.01
C ALA A 41 -20.91 5.19 24.98
N LYS A 42 -20.46 3.92 25.10
CA LYS A 42 -19.27 3.56 25.87
C LYS A 42 -17.99 4.13 25.22
N ALA A 43 -17.85 3.98 23.91
CA ALA A 43 -16.71 4.49 23.17
C ALA A 43 -16.60 6.02 23.23
N HIS A 44 -17.72 6.73 23.11
CA HIS A 44 -17.75 8.19 23.29
C HIS A 44 -17.39 8.63 24.70
N ARG A 45 -17.84 7.91 25.74
CA ARG A 45 -17.45 8.20 27.13
C ARG A 45 -15.96 7.99 27.35
N MET A 46 -15.40 6.92 26.83
CA MET A 46 -13.95 6.64 26.91
C MET A 46 -13.13 7.71 26.18
N ALA A 47 -13.57 8.13 24.98
CA ALA A 47 -12.90 9.18 24.22
C ALA A 47 -12.94 10.55 24.94
N ARG A 48 -14.06 10.89 25.57
CA ARG A 48 -14.18 12.13 26.39
C ARG A 48 -13.32 12.07 27.64
N ALA A 49 -13.34 10.97 28.38
CA ALA A 49 -12.51 10.78 29.56
C ALA A 49 -11.01 10.86 29.23
N SER A 50 -10.60 10.30 28.10
CA SER A 50 -9.21 10.42 27.60
C SER A 50 -8.83 11.86 27.26
N ASN A 51 -9.74 12.65 26.65
CA ASN A 51 -9.52 14.05 26.33
C ASN A 51 -9.51 14.95 27.58
N GLU A 52 -10.36 14.69 28.57
CA GLU A 52 -10.39 15.47 29.83
C GLU A 52 -9.08 15.28 30.62
N ILE A 53 -8.53 14.07 30.62
CA ILE A 53 -7.24 13.77 31.22
C ILE A 53 -6.10 14.48 30.46
N TYR A 54 -6.18 14.54 29.13
CA TYR A 54 -5.21 15.26 28.29
C TYR A 54 -5.17 16.76 28.57
N HIS A 55 -6.31 17.37 28.91
CA HIS A 55 -6.39 18.80 29.26
C HIS A 55 -6.00 19.10 30.73
N SER A 56 -6.17 18.16 31.67
CA SER A 56 -5.79 18.35 33.06
C SER A 56 -4.28 18.18 33.30
N ASP A 57 -3.59 17.33 32.54
CA ASP A 57 -2.16 17.09 32.72
C ASP A 57 -1.24 18.18 32.12
N ARG A 58 -1.79 19.14 31.35
CA ARG A 58 -1.02 20.29 30.85
C ARG A 58 -0.60 21.31 31.95
N THR A 59 -1.10 21.15 33.15
CA THR A 59 -0.83 22.05 34.28
C THR A 59 0.06 21.43 35.37
N THR A 60 0.45 20.16 35.27
CA THR A 60 1.25 19.49 36.29
C THR A 60 2.52 18.86 35.66
N TRP A 61 3.69 19.13 36.26
CA TRP A 61 5.01 18.64 35.84
C TRP A 61 5.05 17.11 35.77
N VAL A 62 5.34 16.57 34.58
CA VAL A 62 5.41 15.13 34.30
C VAL A 62 6.68 14.53 34.95
N ARG A 63 6.51 13.52 35.78
CA ARG A 63 7.61 12.63 36.23
C ARG A 63 7.84 11.52 35.18
N GLU A 64 9.10 11.14 34.97
CA GLU A 64 9.55 10.16 33.96
C GLU A 64 8.99 8.72 34.11
N GLU A 65 8.23 8.43 35.16
CA GLU A 65 7.67 7.09 35.41
C GLU A 65 6.32 6.82 34.74
N ASP A 66 5.72 7.81 34.06
CA ASP A 66 4.37 7.72 33.48
C ASP A 66 4.32 7.35 31.98
N GLY A 67 5.44 7.00 31.36
CA GLY A 67 5.51 6.68 29.93
C GLY A 67 4.61 5.50 29.49
N THR A 68 4.46 4.49 30.33
CA THR A 68 3.62 3.30 30.04
C THR A 68 2.13 3.63 30.11
N ALA A 69 1.74 4.44 31.09
CA ALA A 69 0.34 4.86 31.26
C ALA A 69 -0.12 5.82 30.14
N MET A 70 0.80 6.58 29.56
CA MET A 70 0.54 7.44 28.39
C MET A 70 0.34 6.62 27.12
N PHE A 71 1.14 5.59 26.94
CA PHE A 71 1.05 4.68 25.79
C PHE A 71 -0.24 3.85 25.82
N GLU A 72 -0.66 3.38 26.98
CA GLU A 72 -1.90 2.64 27.16
C GLU A 72 -3.12 3.54 26.89
N ARG A 73 -3.09 4.79 27.32
CA ARG A 73 -4.17 5.78 27.08
C ARG A 73 -4.32 6.14 25.63
N ASP A 74 -3.21 6.39 24.91
CA ASP A 74 -3.25 6.71 23.49
C ASP A 74 -3.77 5.51 22.67
N ALA A 75 -3.41 4.28 23.04
CA ALA A 75 -3.94 3.07 22.46
C ALA A 75 -5.45 2.90 22.70
N PHE A 76 -5.94 3.24 23.90
CA PHE A 76 -7.39 3.21 24.21
C PHE A 76 -8.18 4.27 23.46
N ALA A 77 -7.67 5.51 23.38
CA ALA A 77 -8.31 6.60 22.63
C ALA A 77 -8.34 6.29 21.13
N PHE A 78 -7.26 5.76 20.58
CA PHE A 78 -7.18 5.33 19.19
C PHE A 78 -8.15 4.19 18.88
N ASN A 79 -8.24 3.18 19.76
CA ASN A 79 -9.17 2.06 19.59
C ASN A 79 -10.65 2.51 19.70
N ALA A 80 -10.95 3.46 20.58
CA ALA A 80 -12.28 4.03 20.71
C ALA A 80 -12.66 4.85 19.46
N ALA A 81 -11.78 5.73 18.98
CA ALA A 81 -11.99 6.51 17.77
C ALA A 81 -12.16 5.62 16.53
N ARG A 82 -11.34 4.57 16.41
CA ARG A 82 -11.44 3.57 15.35
C ARG A 82 -12.76 2.82 15.38
N ARG A 83 -13.22 2.41 16.57
CA ARG A 83 -14.50 1.72 16.71
C ARG A 83 -15.67 2.62 16.33
N LEU A 84 -15.63 3.90 16.69
CA LEU A 84 -16.61 4.91 16.28
C LEU A 84 -16.62 5.11 14.76
N SER A 85 -15.46 5.18 14.11
CA SER A 85 -15.36 5.30 12.66
C SER A 85 -15.99 4.10 11.94
N ILE A 86 -15.74 2.89 12.42
CA ILE A 86 -16.32 1.66 11.88
C ILE A 86 -17.85 1.66 12.05
N LEU A 87 -18.35 2.03 13.22
CA LEU A 87 -19.78 2.07 13.51
C LEU A 87 -20.53 3.14 12.72
N SER A 88 -19.91 4.29 12.47
CA SER A 88 -20.52 5.41 11.73
C SER A 88 -20.51 5.22 10.21
N SER A 89 -19.71 4.32 9.67
CA SER A 89 -19.62 4.07 8.22
C SER A 89 -20.63 3.03 7.69
N GLU A 90 -21.30 2.29 8.57
CA GLU A 90 -22.12 1.12 8.21
C GLU A 90 -23.62 1.44 8.17
N HIS A 91 -24.05 2.14 7.11
CA HIS A 91 -25.49 2.44 6.89
C HIS A 91 -26.22 1.43 6.00
N GLU A 92 -25.55 0.45 5.40
CA GLU A 92 -26.18 -0.57 4.55
C GLU A 92 -26.07 -1.96 5.17
N GLY A 93 -27.12 -2.37 5.90
CA GLY A 93 -27.33 -3.74 6.33
C GLY A 93 -26.16 -4.39 7.06
N LEU A 94 -26.01 -4.08 8.34
CA LEU A 94 -24.96 -4.64 9.19
C LEU A 94 -25.03 -6.17 9.24
N VAL A 95 -26.23 -6.73 9.45
CA VAL A 95 -26.50 -8.17 9.43
C VAL A 95 -27.02 -8.54 8.04
N PHE A 96 -26.43 -9.54 7.40
CA PHE A 96 -26.82 -9.94 6.06
C PHE A 96 -26.98 -11.44 5.88
N GLY A 97 -26.65 -12.24 6.90
CA GLY A 97 -26.74 -13.68 6.82
C GLY A 97 -27.09 -14.33 8.13
N ARG A 98 -27.66 -15.54 8.02
CA ARG A 98 -27.93 -16.48 9.12
C ARG A 98 -27.61 -17.88 8.67
N LEU A 99 -27.00 -18.65 9.56
CA LEU A 99 -26.78 -20.08 9.44
C LEU A 99 -27.56 -20.81 10.54
N ASP A 100 -28.36 -21.78 10.16
CA ASP A 100 -28.92 -22.76 11.08
C ASP A 100 -28.09 -24.03 10.97
N LEU A 101 -27.47 -24.44 12.07
CA LEU A 101 -26.55 -25.57 12.12
C LEU A 101 -27.28 -26.84 12.56
N ALA A 102 -26.73 -28.00 12.15
CA ALA A 102 -27.28 -29.31 12.50
C ALA A 102 -27.06 -29.66 13.98
N ASP A 103 -25.92 -29.22 14.52
CA ASP A 103 -25.56 -29.48 15.91
C ASP A 103 -26.26 -28.48 16.83
N ASP A 104 -26.99 -29.00 17.84
CA ASP A 104 -27.66 -28.27 18.93
C ASP A 104 -28.65 -27.16 18.51
N ALA A 105 -29.14 -27.16 17.28
CA ALA A 105 -29.97 -26.08 16.72
C ALA A 105 -29.34 -24.68 16.90
N GLU A 106 -28.00 -24.59 16.85
CA GLU A 106 -27.27 -23.35 16.96
C GLU A 106 -27.56 -22.46 15.76
N VAL A 107 -27.83 -21.18 16.04
CA VAL A 107 -28.06 -20.14 15.04
C VAL A 107 -26.90 -19.16 15.07
N ARG A 108 -26.33 -18.90 13.90
CA ARG A 108 -25.26 -17.89 13.74
C ARG A 108 -25.71 -16.81 12.78
N HIS A 109 -25.74 -15.56 13.25
CA HIS A 109 -25.95 -14.42 12.38
C HIS A 109 -24.60 -13.90 11.89
N ILE A 110 -24.51 -13.62 10.59
CA ILE A 110 -23.30 -13.15 9.92
C ILE A 110 -23.49 -11.69 9.52
N GLY A 111 -22.48 -10.89 9.79
CA GLY A 111 -22.54 -9.46 9.50
C GLY A 111 -21.20 -8.86 9.09
N ARG A 112 -21.22 -7.56 8.82
CA ARG A 112 -20.04 -6.81 8.39
C ARG A 112 -18.99 -6.66 9.48
N ILE A 113 -19.45 -6.56 10.72
CA ILE A 113 -18.62 -6.53 11.94
C ILE A 113 -19.17 -7.49 12.98
N GLY A 114 -18.31 -7.93 13.90
CA GLY A 114 -18.73 -8.75 15.03
C GLY A 114 -19.35 -7.89 16.14
N VAL A 115 -20.52 -8.30 16.64
CA VAL A 115 -21.22 -7.66 17.77
C VAL A 115 -21.44 -8.70 18.84
N ARG A 116 -21.18 -8.34 20.10
CA ARG A 116 -21.40 -9.20 21.27
C ARG A 116 -22.32 -8.49 22.25
N ASP A 117 -23.14 -9.25 22.95
CA ASP A 117 -23.97 -8.70 24.03
C ASP A 117 -23.16 -8.41 25.32
N ALA A 118 -23.87 -8.04 26.38
CA ALA A 118 -23.27 -7.73 27.68
C ALA A 118 -22.59 -8.96 28.35
N ASP A 119 -23.02 -10.17 28.02
CA ASP A 119 -22.49 -11.44 28.50
C ASP A 119 -21.37 -12.00 27.60
N TYR A 120 -20.93 -11.20 26.61
CA TYR A 120 -19.94 -11.57 25.58
C TYR A 120 -20.38 -12.64 24.60
N GLU A 121 -21.67 -13.01 24.56
CA GLU A 121 -22.21 -13.93 23.56
C GLU A 121 -22.30 -13.22 22.19
N PRO A 122 -21.97 -13.92 21.10
CA PRO A 122 -21.97 -13.31 19.77
C PRO A 122 -23.40 -13.10 19.25
N LEU A 123 -23.83 -11.86 19.14
CA LEU A 123 -25.06 -11.48 18.43
C LEU A 123 -24.83 -11.51 16.91
N VAL A 124 -23.65 -11.09 16.44
CA VAL A 124 -23.26 -11.12 15.03
C VAL A 124 -21.82 -11.60 14.93
N ILE A 125 -21.58 -12.56 14.06
CA ILE A 125 -20.26 -13.05 13.72
C ILE A 125 -19.75 -12.23 12.51
N ASP A 126 -18.55 -11.69 12.64
CA ASP A 126 -17.87 -11.01 11.54
C ASP A 126 -17.68 -11.96 10.35
N TRP A 127 -18.03 -11.52 9.16
CA TRP A 127 -17.91 -12.31 7.93
C TRP A 127 -16.50 -12.84 7.66
N ARG A 128 -15.48 -12.16 8.18
CA ARG A 128 -14.06 -12.53 8.06
C ARG A 128 -13.66 -13.67 8.99
N ALA A 129 -14.42 -13.90 10.04
CA ALA A 129 -14.16 -14.96 11.00
C ALA A 129 -14.29 -16.35 10.36
N ARG A 130 -13.52 -17.33 10.86
CA ARG A 130 -13.62 -18.73 10.40
C ARG A 130 -15.02 -19.31 10.61
N ALA A 131 -15.69 -18.91 11.68
CA ALA A 131 -17.06 -19.35 11.98
C ALA A 131 -18.10 -18.89 10.93
N ALA A 132 -17.77 -17.88 10.10
CA ALA A 132 -18.61 -17.42 9.01
C ALA A 132 -18.29 -18.11 7.65
N GLU A 133 -17.19 -18.86 7.56
CA GLU A 133 -16.79 -19.56 6.33
C GLU A 133 -17.89 -20.44 5.72
N PRO A 134 -18.67 -21.22 6.51
CA PRO A 134 -19.76 -22.04 5.97
C PRO A 134 -20.85 -21.23 5.26
N PHE A 135 -21.05 -19.96 5.59
CA PHE A 135 -22.01 -19.10 4.89
C PHE A 135 -21.69 -18.96 3.38
N TYR A 136 -20.42 -18.99 3.02
CA TYR A 136 -19.96 -18.82 1.63
C TYR A 136 -19.69 -20.16 0.94
N ARG A 137 -19.22 -21.16 1.68
CA ARG A 137 -18.67 -22.39 1.11
C ARG A 137 -19.56 -23.62 1.23
N ALA A 138 -20.50 -23.63 2.18
CA ALA A 138 -21.40 -24.76 2.33
C ALA A 138 -22.22 -25.02 1.06
N THR A 139 -22.22 -26.26 0.62
CA THR A 139 -22.97 -26.76 -0.54
C THR A 139 -23.73 -28.05 -0.17
N SER A 140 -24.66 -28.47 -1.00
CA SER A 140 -25.37 -29.74 -0.75
C SER A 140 -24.46 -30.98 -0.77
N SER A 141 -23.28 -30.90 -1.42
CA SER A 141 -22.26 -31.96 -1.43
C SER A 141 -21.32 -31.90 -0.24
N ASP A 142 -21.12 -30.72 0.36
CA ASP A 142 -20.33 -30.50 1.58
C ASP A 142 -21.04 -29.45 2.43
N PRO A 143 -22.00 -29.87 3.28
CA PRO A 143 -22.83 -28.97 4.07
C PRO A 143 -22.05 -28.21 5.16
N MET A 144 -20.88 -28.65 5.56
CA MET A 144 -20.09 -28.05 6.63
C MET A 144 -20.86 -27.84 7.95
N GLY A 145 -21.82 -28.71 8.24
CA GLY A 145 -22.72 -28.63 9.40
C GLY A 145 -23.89 -27.64 9.24
N VAL A 146 -24.09 -27.05 8.09
CA VAL A 146 -25.18 -26.09 7.83
C VAL A 146 -26.40 -26.84 7.29
N VAL A 147 -27.54 -26.62 7.92
CA VAL A 147 -28.83 -27.10 7.44
C VAL A 147 -29.48 -26.11 6.49
N ARG A 148 -29.59 -24.85 6.94
CA ARG A 148 -30.16 -23.77 6.14
C ARG A 148 -29.24 -22.57 6.18
N ARG A 149 -28.99 -21.95 5.02
CA ARG A 149 -28.39 -20.65 4.86
C ARG A 149 -29.46 -19.65 4.51
N ARG A 150 -29.60 -18.57 5.29
CA ARG A 150 -30.50 -17.45 5.02
C ARG A 150 -29.74 -16.20 4.70
N VAL A 151 -30.09 -15.55 3.60
CA VAL A 151 -29.62 -14.21 3.27
C VAL A 151 -30.65 -13.18 3.72
N LEU A 152 -30.22 -12.19 4.51
CA LEU A 152 -31.04 -11.09 4.96
C LEU A 152 -30.76 -9.86 4.10
N ARG A 153 -31.82 -9.28 3.57
CA ARG A 153 -31.75 -7.98 2.87
C ARG A 153 -32.18 -6.91 3.84
N CYS A 154 -31.20 -6.19 4.37
CA CYS A 154 -31.43 -5.08 5.29
C CYS A 154 -31.10 -3.75 4.62
N ARG A 155 -31.81 -2.69 4.99
CA ARG A 155 -31.43 -1.30 4.73
C ARG A 155 -31.50 -0.58 6.07
N ASP A 156 -30.33 -0.04 6.47
CA ASP A 156 -30.17 0.47 7.83
C ASP A 156 -30.60 -0.59 8.85
N GLU A 157 -31.54 -0.30 9.70
CA GLU A 157 -32.07 -1.16 10.74
C GLU A 157 -33.25 -2.06 10.28
N LYS A 158 -33.69 -1.95 9.00
CA LYS A 158 -34.90 -2.65 8.53
C LYS A 158 -34.59 -3.84 7.66
N VAL A 159 -35.17 -4.98 8.01
CA VAL A 159 -35.22 -6.19 7.19
C VAL A 159 -36.23 -6.01 6.08
N LEU A 160 -35.78 -5.94 4.84
CA LEU A 160 -36.61 -5.76 3.66
C LEU A 160 -37.01 -7.07 2.99
N GLY A 161 -36.33 -8.15 3.30
CA GLY A 161 -36.59 -9.47 2.72
C GLY A 161 -35.59 -10.49 3.19
N ILE A 162 -35.98 -11.74 3.07
CA ILE A 162 -35.20 -12.93 3.42
C ILE A 162 -35.24 -13.92 2.28
N GLU A 163 -34.15 -14.66 2.08
CA GLU A 163 -34.02 -15.71 1.06
C GLU A 163 -33.23 -16.88 1.64
N ASP A 164 -33.78 -18.10 1.52
CA ASP A 164 -33.23 -19.32 2.12
C ASP A 164 -32.68 -20.28 1.06
N ASP A 165 -31.53 -20.87 1.36
CA ASP A 165 -30.98 -22.02 0.68
C ASP A 165 -30.97 -23.21 1.66
N LEU A 166 -31.66 -24.29 1.32
CA LEU A 166 -31.55 -25.56 2.05
C LEU A 166 -30.28 -26.27 1.60
N ILE A 167 -29.32 -26.37 2.49
CA ILE A 167 -27.99 -26.96 2.21
C ILE A 167 -28.00 -28.47 2.49
N ASP A 168 -28.44 -28.88 3.70
CA ASP A 168 -28.54 -30.29 4.05
C ASP A 168 -29.98 -30.79 3.82
N THR A 169 -30.15 -31.56 2.74
CA THR A 169 -31.43 -32.13 2.35
C THR A 169 -31.71 -33.50 3.04
N GLU A 170 -30.68 -34.10 3.63
CA GLU A 170 -30.81 -35.40 4.32
C GLU A 170 -31.31 -35.25 5.76
N ASN A 171 -31.14 -34.06 6.32
CA ASN A 171 -31.54 -33.72 7.68
C ASN A 171 -32.51 -32.51 7.68
N PRO A 172 -33.69 -32.63 7.06
CA PRO A 172 -34.63 -31.53 6.98
C PRO A 172 -35.17 -31.23 8.38
N SER A 173 -34.58 -30.28 9.05
CA SER A 173 -35.21 -29.64 10.20
C SER A 173 -36.51 -29.00 9.70
N HIS A 174 -37.58 -28.98 10.53
CA HIS A 174 -38.87 -28.36 10.18
C HIS A 174 -38.80 -26.85 9.99
N LEU A 175 -37.68 -26.35 9.41
CA LEU A 175 -37.44 -24.94 9.15
C LEU A 175 -38.20 -24.54 7.89
N PRO A 176 -38.98 -23.46 7.92
CA PRO A 176 -39.57 -22.90 6.71
C PRO A 176 -38.49 -22.38 5.75
N ILE A 177 -38.62 -22.73 4.47
CA ILE A 177 -37.70 -22.28 3.40
C ILE A 177 -38.41 -21.22 2.57
N ILE A 178 -37.77 -20.04 2.41
CA ILE A 178 -38.36 -18.86 1.77
C ILE A 178 -37.49 -18.36 0.61
N GLY A 179 -38.06 -18.23 -0.59
CA GLY A 179 -37.51 -17.50 -1.75
C GLY A 179 -36.70 -18.35 -2.74
N GLU A 180 -36.51 -17.79 -3.92
CA GLU A 180 -35.63 -18.30 -4.98
C GLU A 180 -34.58 -17.23 -5.36
N GLY A 181 -33.29 -17.52 -5.18
CA GLY A 181 -32.19 -16.83 -5.84
C GLY A 181 -31.73 -15.49 -5.27
N ALA A 182 -31.15 -15.46 -4.06
CA ALA A 182 -30.51 -14.29 -3.44
C ALA A 182 -29.56 -13.55 -4.36
N LEU A 183 -28.79 -14.26 -5.19
CA LEU A 183 -27.84 -13.70 -6.14
C LEU A 183 -28.55 -12.88 -7.25
N MET A 184 -29.67 -13.40 -7.79
CA MET A 184 -30.41 -12.71 -8.86
C MET A 184 -31.05 -11.41 -8.36
N ALA A 185 -31.52 -11.39 -7.14
CA ALA A 185 -32.08 -10.19 -6.51
C ALA A 185 -31.02 -9.11 -6.21
N ALA A 186 -29.78 -9.50 -5.91
CA ALA A 186 -28.66 -8.58 -5.70
C ALA A 186 -28.14 -7.97 -7.02
N LEU A 187 -28.02 -8.79 -8.08
CA LEU A 187 -27.54 -8.35 -9.39
C LEU A 187 -28.51 -7.39 -10.12
N SER A 188 -29.79 -7.45 -9.84
CA SER A 188 -30.77 -6.58 -10.48
C SER A 188 -30.73 -5.10 -10.02
N ARG A 189 -30.04 -4.81 -8.91
CA ARG A 189 -29.97 -3.47 -8.29
C ARG A 189 -28.68 -2.70 -8.57
N ALA A 190 -27.65 -3.33 -9.10
CA ALA A 190 -26.35 -2.71 -9.31
C ALA A 190 -26.29 -1.84 -10.57
N ARG A 191 -26.94 -0.68 -10.56
CA ARG A 191 -26.85 0.35 -11.62
C ARG A 191 -26.37 1.71 -11.09
N ASP A 192 -25.57 1.71 -10.03
CA ASP A 192 -24.96 2.94 -9.51
C ASP A 192 -23.53 3.09 -10.03
N THR A 193 -23.06 4.35 -10.12
CA THR A 193 -21.72 4.70 -10.62
C THR A 193 -20.60 4.43 -9.63
N LYS A 194 -20.92 3.85 -8.47
CA LYS A 194 -19.96 3.57 -7.39
C LYS A 194 -19.86 2.07 -7.13
N MET A 195 -18.67 1.65 -6.74
CA MET A 195 -18.45 0.27 -6.32
C MET A 195 -19.04 0.04 -4.92
N HIS A 196 -19.86 -1.02 -4.78
CA HIS A 196 -20.45 -1.43 -3.52
C HIS A 196 -19.82 -2.70 -2.97
N SER A 197 -19.91 -2.91 -1.65
CA SER A 197 -19.51 -4.15 -1.01
C SER A 197 -20.41 -5.30 -1.45
N ILE A 198 -19.83 -6.45 -1.78
CA ILE A 198 -20.54 -7.68 -2.16
C ILE A 198 -20.55 -8.73 -1.05
N VAL A 199 -20.23 -8.35 0.19
CA VAL A 199 -20.05 -9.30 1.30
C VAL A 199 -21.19 -10.32 1.41
N ALA A 200 -22.42 -9.88 1.17
CA ALA A 200 -23.59 -10.76 1.23
C ALA A 200 -23.73 -11.72 0.04
N THR A 201 -22.99 -11.50 -1.06
CA THR A 201 -23.13 -12.25 -2.32
C THR A 201 -21.82 -12.84 -2.84
N ILE A 202 -20.80 -12.95 -1.98
CA ILE A 202 -19.53 -13.61 -2.28
C ILE A 202 -19.81 -15.08 -2.60
N GLN A 203 -19.35 -15.55 -3.75
CA GLN A 203 -19.45 -16.94 -4.15
C GLN A 203 -18.30 -17.77 -3.59
N ALA A 204 -18.46 -19.09 -3.55
CA ALA A 204 -17.48 -20.01 -2.96
C ALA A 204 -16.08 -19.84 -3.56
N GLU A 205 -15.96 -19.70 -4.88
CA GLU A 205 -14.68 -19.52 -5.58
C GLU A 205 -14.04 -18.16 -5.27
N GLN A 206 -14.86 -17.14 -5.06
CA GLN A 206 -14.39 -15.81 -4.63
C GLN A 206 -13.92 -15.87 -3.17
N ASP A 207 -14.65 -16.55 -2.30
CA ASP A 207 -14.27 -16.74 -0.89
C ASP A 207 -12.97 -17.53 -0.75
N GLU A 208 -12.76 -18.56 -1.57
CA GLU A 208 -11.51 -19.31 -1.62
C GLU A 208 -10.32 -18.38 -1.94
N ALA A 209 -10.45 -17.51 -2.93
CA ALA A 209 -9.43 -16.53 -3.29
C ALA A 209 -9.21 -15.48 -2.18
N ILE A 210 -10.28 -15.04 -1.52
CA ILE A 210 -10.21 -14.08 -0.41
C ILE A 210 -9.44 -14.67 0.77
N ARG A 211 -9.72 -15.94 1.13
CA ARG A 211 -9.13 -16.61 2.30
C ARG A 211 -7.83 -17.36 2.00
N ALA A 212 -7.36 -17.36 0.76
CA ALA A 212 -6.09 -17.99 0.40
C ALA A 212 -4.93 -17.51 1.30
N PRO A 213 -3.91 -18.35 1.59
CA PRO A 213 -2.79 -17.98 2.45
C PRO A 213 -2.13 -16.66 2.07
N TYR A 214 -1.69 -15.89 3.05
CA TYR A 214 -1.07 -14.58 2.80
C TYR A 214 0.38 -14.68 2.33
N GLN A 215 1.01 -15.82 2.54
CA GLN A 215 2.41 -16.05 2.17
C GLN A 215 2.55 -16.28 0.66
N GLY A 216 3.54 -15.64 0.07
CA GLY A 216 3.83 -15.76 -1.36
C GLY A 216 2.95 -14.85 -2.23
N VAL A 217 2.70 -15.26 -3.47
CA VAL A 217 1.95 -14.52 -4.48
C VAL A 217 0.65 -15.22 -4.78
N THR A 218 -0.48 -14.52 -4.63
CA THR A 218 -1.80 -14.99 -5.07
C THR A 218 -2.20 -14.27 -6.34
N MET A 219 -2.40 -15.00 -7.43
CA MET A 219 -2.86 -14.46 -8.71
C MET A 219 -4.36 -14.70 -8.87
N ILE A 220 -5.14 -13.61 -9.03
CA ILE A 220 -6.59 -13.66 -9.26
C ILE A 220 -6.86 -13.38 -10.74
N THR A 221 -7.36 -14.39 -11.46
CA THR A 221 -7.68 -14.30 -12.89
C THR A 221 -9.18 -14.45 -13.13
N GLY A 222 -9.65 -14.01 -14.28
CA GLY A 222 -11.05 -14.10 -14.67
C GLY A 222 -11.42 -13.09 -15.76
N GLY A 223 -12.59 -13.28 -16.37
CA GLY A 223 -13.11 -12.38 -17.40
C GLY A 223 -13.47 -10.98 -16.88
N PRO A 224 -13.83 -10.05 -17.76
CA PRO A 224 -14.41 -8.77 -17.37
C PRO A 224 -15.70 -8.96 -16.54
N GLY A 225 -15.87 -8.18 -15.48
CA GLY A 225 -17.08 -8.22 -14.66
C GLY A 225 -17.17 -9.37 -13.66
N THR A 226 -16.19 -10.27 -13.56
CA THR A 226 -16.19 -11.40 -12.59
C THR A 226 -15.86 -11.00 -11.15
N GLY A 227 -15.70 -9.71 -10.87
CA GLY A 227 -15.47 -9.21 -9.51
C GLY A 227 -14.01 -9.25 -9.03
N LYS A 228 -13.01 -9.43 -9.89
CA LYS A 228 -11.59 -9.52 -9.48
C LYS A 228 -11.13 -8.42 -8.52
N THR A 229 -11.46 -7.17 -8.81
CA THR A 229 -11.12 -6.02 -7.97
C THR A 229 -11.81 -6.10 -6.61
N VAL A 230 -13.08 -6.48 -6.60
CA VAL A 230 -13.85 -6.64 -5.36
C VAL A 230 -13.24 -7.74 -4.50
N VAL A 231 -12.90 -8.89 -5.10
CA VAL A 231 -12.23 -10.00 -4.41
C VAL A 231 -10.89 -9.55 -3.83
N ALA A 232 -10.10 -8.78 -4.57
CA ALA A 232 -8.83 -8.25 -4.07
C ALA A 232 -9.00 -7.34 -2.85
N LEU A 233 -10.00 -6.45 -2.86
CA LEU A 233 -10.29 -5.56 -1.72
C LEU A 233 -10.81 -6.32 -0.50
N HIS A 234 -11.71 -7.29 -0.71
CA HIS A 234 -12.20 -8.16 0.37
C HIS A 234 -11.07 -9.03 0.95
N ARG A 235 -10.13 -9.48 0.09
CA ARG A 235 -8.92 -10.15 0.55
C ARG A 235 -8.06 -9.25 1.43
N ALA A 236 -7.87 -7.98 1.05
CA ALA A 236 -7.13 -7.02 1.88
C ALA A 236 -7.77 -6.89 3.27
N ALA A 237 -9.10 -6.73 3.33
CA ALA A 237 -9.85 -6.66 4.59
C ALA A 237 -9.75 -7.96 5.41
N TYR A 238 -9.85 -9.13 4.76
CA TYR A 238 -9.69 -10.43 5.41
C TYR A 238 -8.28 -10.60 6.01
N LEU A 239 -7.24 -10.22 5.27
CA LEU A 239 -5.86 -10.34 5.73
C LEU A 239 -5.58 -9.42 6.93
N LEU A 240 -6.07 -8.17 6.90
CA LEU A 240 -5.97 -7.25 8.03
C LEU A 240 -6.67 -7.78 9.28
N TYR A 241 -7.84 -8.40 9.12
CA TYR A 241 -8.56 -9.01 10.22
C TYR A 241 -7.83 -10.25 10.77
N SER A 242 -7.44 -11.17 9.89
CA SER A 242 -6.89 -12.49 10.29
C SER A 242 -5.44 -12.44 10.76
N HIS A 243 -4.67 -11.45 10.28
CA HIS A 243 -3.24 -11.30 10.56
C HIS A 243 -2.91 -9.94 11.20
N ARG A 244 -3.84 -9.43 12.00
CA ARG A 244 -3.81 -8.09 12.59
C ARG A 244 -2.48 -7.77 13.27
N THR A 245 -1.99 -8.63 14.14
CA THR A 245 -0.73 -8.42 14.88
C THR A 245 0.50 -8.24 13.99
N ARG A 246 0.49 -8.80 12.78
CA ARG A 246 1.59 -8.65 11.82
C ARG A 246 1.44 -7.44 10.91
N LEU A 247 0.21 -7.09 10.57
CA LEU A 247 -0.10 -6.04 9.60
C LEU A 247 -0.41 -4.69 10.26
N GLU A 248 -0.63 -4.63 11.58
CA GLU A 248 -0.89 -3.38 12.31
C GLU A 248 0.23 -2.34 12.15
N ASN A 249 1.49 -2.78 12.07
CA ASN A 249 2.65 -1.87 11.94
C ASN A 249 3.05 -1.57 10.48
N GLY A 250 2.58 -2.35 9.51
CA GLY A 250 2.95 -2.22 8.10
C GLY A 250 1.79 -1.87 7.17
N GLY A 251 0.57 -2.16 7.57
CA GLY A 251 -0.64 -1.96 6.77
C GLY A 251 -0.70 -2.81 5.50
N VAL A 252 -1.66 -2.47 4.64
CA VAL A 252 -1.83 -3.03 3.29
C VAL A 252 -1.80 -1.88 2.30
N LEU A 253 -0.94 -1.98 1.29
CA LEU A 253 -0.89 -1.04 0.17
C LEU A 253 -1.66 -1.64 -1.01
N VAL A 254 -2.66 -0.92 -1.49
CA VAL A 254 -3.38 -1.22 -2.74
C VAL A 254 -2.91 -0.24 -3.81
N VAL A 255 -2.35 -0.77 -4.89
CA VAL A 255 -1.86 0.01 -6.01
C VAL A 255 -2.78 -0.18 -7.22
N GLY A 256 -3.22 0.91 -7.81
CA GLY A 256 -4.09 0.89 -8.98
C GLY A 256 -3.58 1.76 -10.13
N PRO A 257 -4.25 1.67 -11.30
CA PRO A 257 -3.75 2.27 -12.54
C PRO A 257 -3.85 3.81 -12.55
N SER A 258 -4.78 4.40 -11.82
CA SER A 258 -5.00 5.85 -11.81
C SER A 258 -5.66 6.33 -10.51
N SER A 259 -5.52 7.62 -10.19
CA SER A 259 -6.19 8.26 -9.06
C SER A 259 -7.72 8.18 -9.16
N VAL A 260 -8.28 8.29 -10.37
CA VAL A 260 -9.72 8.14 -10.61
C VAL A 260 -10.21 6.75 -10.24
N PHE A 261 -9.44 5.71 -10.61
CA PHE A 261 -9.75 4.33 -10.22
C PHE A 261 -9.64 4.14 -8.70
N MET A 262 -8.64 4.73 -8.06
CA MET A 262 -8.48 4.64 -6.60
C MET A 262 -9.65 5.30 -5.87
N ASN A 263 -10.10 6.48 -6.30
CA ASN A 263 -11.28 7.16 -5.74
C ASN A 263 -12.58 6.35 -5.93
N TYR A 264 -12.67 5.59 -7.05
CA TYR A 264 -13.82 4.71 -7.29
C TYR A 264 -13.91 3.57 -6.27
N ILE A 265 -12.77 2.99 -5.86
CA ILE A 265 -12.71 1.86 -4.92
C ILE A 265 -12.57 2.30 -3.46
N GLU A 266 -12.24 3.56 -3.19
CA GLU A 266 -11.94 4.09 -1.85
C GLU A 266 -13.04 3.78 -0.83
N ARG A 267 -14.30 3.81 -1.24
CA ARG A 267 -15.46 3.62 -0.37
C ARG A 267 -15.77 2.17 -0.02
N VAL A 268 -15.15 1.22 -0.71
CA VAL A 268 -15.41 -0.21 -0.44
C VAL A 268 -14.73 -0.66 0.85
N LEU A 269 -13.52 -0.17 1.12
CA LEU A 269 -12.72 -0.60 2.26
C LEU A 269 -13.32 -0.19 3.63
N PRO A 270 -13.78 1.07 3.84
CA PRO A 270 -14.49 1.43 5.07
C PRO A 270 -15.73 0.57 5.30
N SER A 271 -16.50 0.27 4.23
CA SER A 271 -17.68 -0.62 4.34
C SER A 271 -17.33 -2.06 4.69
N LEU A 272 -16.05 -2.42 4.69
CA LEU A 272 -15.53 -3.69 5.16
C LEU A 272 -14.94 -3.61 6.58
N GLY A 273 -15.07 -2.44 7.24
CA GLY A 273 -14.60 -2.21 8.60
C GLY A 273 -13.07 -2.04 8.73
N GLU A 274 -12.38 -1.59 7.67
CA GLU A 274 -10.92 -1.46 7.66
C GLU A 274 -10.44 -0.08 7.22
N ASP A 275 -9.73 0.61 8.12
CA ASP A 275 -9.13 1.93 7.88
C ASP A 275 -7.61 1.87 7.60
N SER A 276 -6.99 0.69 7.78
CA SER A 276 -5.52 0.52 7.72
C SER A 276 -5.01 0.19 6.31
N VAL A 277 -5.76 0.56 5.27
CA VAL A 277 -5.39 0.33 3.87
C VAL A 277 -4.99 1.64 3.22
N THR A 278 -3.80 1.66 2.64
CA THR A 278 -3.32 2.79 1.85
C THR A 278 -3.61 2.55 0.38
N LEU A 279 -4.37 3.45 -0.23
CA LEU A 279 -4.70 3.41 -1.65
C LEU A 279 -3.80 4.37 -2.43
N ARG A 280 -3.09 3.88 -3.44
CA ARG A 280 -2.20 4.71 -4.28
C ARG A 280 -2.31 4.35 -5.76
N SER A 281 -2.31 5.34 -6.61
CA SER A 281 -2.00 5.14 -8.03
C SER A 281 -0.48 4.95 -8.21
N MET A 282 -0.06 4.42 -9.36
CA MET A 282 1.37 4.21 -9.65
C MET A 282 2.19 5.50 -9.48
N GLY A 283 1.67 6.64 -9.96
CA GLY A 283 2.33 7.94 -9.80
C GLY A 283 2.41 8.42 -8.34
N GLN A 284 1.40 8.14 -7.54
CA GLN A 284 1.36 8.54 -6.13
C GLN A 284 2.37 7.79 -5.26
N VAL A 285 2.68 6.53 -5.57
CA VAL A 285 3.68 5.76 -4.82
C VAL A 285 5.04 6.45 -4.84
N ALA A 286 5.50 6.85 -6.03
CA ALA A 286 6.77 7.57 -6.15
C ALA A 286 6.68 8.99 -5.58
N SER A 287 5.53 9.67 -5.73
CA SER A 287 5.31 11.02 -5.19
C SER A 287 5.40 11.06 -3.66
N ASP A 288 4.90 10.05 -2.97
CA ASP A 288 4.97 9.97 -1.51
C ASP A 288 6.44 9.93 -1.01
N VAL A 289 7.33 9.27 -1.76
CA VAL A 289 8.75 9.18 -1.43
C VAL A 289 9.48 10.50 -1.71
N LEU A 290 9.14 11.15 -2.83
CA LEU A 290 9.81 12.37 -3.29
C LEU A 290 9.25 13.66 -2.66
N GLY A 291 8.08 13.59 -2.04
CA GLY A 291 7.42 14.73 -1.39
C GLY A 291 6.77 15.72 -2.37
N PHE A 292 6.60 15.36 -3.64
CA PHE A 292 5.87 16.16 -4.63
C PHE A 292 5.05 15.29 -5.58
N SER A 293 3.99 15.85 -6.15
CA SER A 293 3.08 15.15 -7.06
C SER A 293 2.95 15.88 -8.40
N SER A 294 2.52 15.16 -9.42
CA SER A 294 2.21 15.71 -10.74
C SER A 294 1.04 14.98 -11.39
N ASP A 295 0.25 15.75 -12.12
CA ASP A 295 -0.82 15.23 -12.98
C ASP A 295 -0.45 15.33 -14.47
N ARG A 296 0.75 15.81 -14.82
CA ARG A 296 1.21 15.91 -16.20
C ARG A 296 1.43 14.51 -16.78
N LEU A 297 0.85 14.28 -17.95
CA LEU A 297 1.05 13.06 -18.72
C LEU A 297 2.00 13.34 -19.89
N ASP A 298 2.87 12.39 -20.17
CA ASP A 298 3.65 12.36 -21.41
C ASP A 298 2.79 11.87 -22.58
N GLU A 299 3.25 12.15 -23.82
CA GLU A 299 2.74 11.46 -24.99
C GLU A 299 3.00 9.94 -24.86
N SER A 300 2.10 9.14 -25.44
CA SER A 300 2.09 7.68 -25.30
C SER A 300 3.45 7.04 -25.59
N ARG A 301 4.18 7.50 -26.62
CA ARG A 301 5.49 6.96 -26.97
C ARG A 301 6.57 7.33 -25.93
N ALA A 302 6.58 8.56 -25.47
CA ALA A 302 7.49 9.02 -24.42
C ALA A 302 7.24 8.27 -23.11
N ALA A 303 5.97 8.13 -22.70
CA ALA A 303 5.60 7.35 -21.53
C ALA A 303 6.05 5.87 -21.63
N THR A 304 5.91 5.25 -22.81
CA THR A 304 6.38 3.88 -23.06
C THR A 304 7.89 3.76 -22.94
N ILE A 305 8.63 4.71 -23.47
CA ILE A 305 10.11 4.75 -23.38
C ILE A 305 10.53 4.91 -21.92
N LYS A 306 9.99 5.92 -21.22
CA LYS A 306 10.29 6.18 -19.81
C LYS A 306 9.90 5.04 -18.87
N GLY A 307 8.81 4.33 -19.17
CA GLY A 307 8.35 3.16 -18.41
C GLY A 307 9.08 1.85 -18.74
N SER A 308 10.03 1.84 -19.68
CA SER A 308 10.74 0.63 -20.04
C SER A 308 11.92 0.34 -19.11
N LEU A 309 12.23 -0.95 -18.89
CA LEU A 309 13.41 -1.37 -18.10
C LEU A 309 14.73 -0.88 -18.70
N ARG A 310 14.77 -0.51 -19.99
CA ARG A 310 15.95 0.10 -20.63
C ARG A 310 16.36 1.41 -19.96
N MET A 311 15.43 2.10 -19.30
CA MET A 311 15.76 3.34 -18.57
C MET A 311 16.65 3.09 -17.35
N VAL A 312 16.63 1.91 -16.74
CA VAL A 312 17.52 1.58 -15.60
C VAL A 312 18.98 1.79 -15.98
N ASP A 313 19.41 1.18 -17.08
CA ASP A 313 20.80 1.34 -17.58
C ASP A 313 21.11 2.78 -17.95
N VAL A 314 20.13 3.52 -18.51
CA VAL A 314 20.28 4.93 -18.86
C VAL A 314 20.52 5.78 -17.61
N LEU A 315 19.74 5.57 -16.55
CA LEU A 315 19.86 6.32 -15.30
C LEU A 315 21.17 6.01 -14.56
N GLU A 316 21.59 4.75 -14.54
CA GLU A 316 22.89 4.35 -13.97
C GLU A 316 24.06 5.01 -14.71
N ARG A 317 24.04 5.00 -16.06
CA ARG A 317 25.04 5.69 -16.88
C ARG A 317 25.00 7.18 -16.64
N LEU A 318 23.82 7.79 -16.53
CA LEU A 318 23.62 9.22 -16.30
C LEU A 318 24.24 9.69 -14.98
N VAL A 319 24.09 8.92 -13.89
CA VAL A 319 24.73 9.19 -12.59
C VAL A 319 26.25 9.03 -12.69
N SER A 320 26.74 8.11 -13.53
CA SER A 320 28.17 7.88 -13.70
C SER A 320 28.89 8.97 -14.50
N LEU A 321 28.17 9.72 -15.33
CA LEU A 321 28.76 10.80 -16.12
C LEU A 321 29.18 11.98 -15.22
N PRO A 322 30.32 12.61 -15.49
CA PRO A 322 30.71 13.87 -14.84
C PRO A 322 29.65 14.97 -15.04
N MET A 323 29.46 15.83 -14.05
CA MET A 323 28.53 16.95 -14.16
C MET A 323 29.02 18.05 -15.08
N THR A 324 30.32 18.15 -15.28
CA THR A 324 30.89 19.12 -16.19
C THR A 324 31.90 18.46 -17.14
N ALA A 325 32.02 19.00 -18.33
CA ALA A 325 33.01 18.60 -19.34
C ALA A 325 34.30 19.45 -19.32
N ASP A 326 34.50 20.29 -18.29
CA ASP A 326 35.69 21.17 -18.23
C ASP A 326 36.96 20.30 -18.16
N PRO A 327 37.89 20.47 -19.15
CA PRO A 327 39.16 19.75 -19.15
C PRO A 327 40.01 19.98 -17.88
N ARG A 328 39.81 21.10 -17.16
CA ARG A 328 40.49 21.38 -15.89
C ARG A 328 40.04 20.49 -14.76
N GLU A 329 38.81 20.04 -14.79
CA GLU A 329 38.24 19.14 -13.81
C GLU A 329 38.58 17.66 -14.08
N GLN A 330 39.22 17.39 -15.21
CA GLN A 330 39.62 16.03 -15.60
C GLN A 330 40.93 15.57 -14.97
N ARG A 331 41.64 16.42 -14.19
CA ARG A 331 42.86 16.04 -13.47
C ARG A 331 42.97 16.76 -12.15
N LEU A 332 43.33 16.02 -11.12
CA LEU A 332 43.66 16.60 -9.82
C LEU A 332 45.15 16.93 -9.77
N ARG A 333 45.49 18.18 -9.42
CA ARG A 333 46.85 18.63 -9.23
C ARG A 333 46.98 19.38 -7.90
N VAL A 334 47.85 18.89 -7.03
CA VAL A 334 48.17 19.49 -5.73
C VAL A 334 49.69 19.65 -5.60
N THR A 335 50.14 20.59 -4.75
CA THR A 335 51.55 20.78 -4.47
C THR A 335 51.79 20.60 -2.97
N VAL A 336 52.66 19.66 -2.60
CA VAL A 336 53.02 19.37 -1.19
C VAL A 336 54.53 19.36 -1.05
N LYS A 337 55.10 20.20 -0.18
CA LYS A 337 56.54 20.29 0.07
C LYS A 337 57.35 20.46 -1.22
N ALA A 338 56.91 21.34 -2.13
CA ALA A 338 57.44 21.61 -3.47
C ALA A 338 57.30 20.48 -4.51
N GLU A 339 56.73 19.32 -4.13
CA GLU A 339 56.39 18.25 -5.08
C GLU A 339 55.03 18.52 -5.72
N VAL A 340 54.95 18.36 -7.04
CA VAL A 340 53.70 18.50 -7.81
C VAL A 340 53.11 17.12 -8.08
N LEU A 341 52.03 16.79 -7.38
CA LEU A 341 51.35 15.53 -7.49
C LEU A 341 50.15 15.67 -8.44
N THR A 342 50.03 14.75 -9.39
CA THR A 342 48.97 14.82 -10.41
C THR A 342 48.30 13.46 -10.58
N ILE A 343 46.95 13.40 -10.38
CA ILE A 343 46.14 12.27 -10.75
C ILE A 343 45.52 12.55 -12.12
N PRO A 344 45.82 11.73 -13.15
CA PRO A 344 45.32 11.96 -14.49
C PRO A 344 43.85 11.53 -14.64
N ALA A 345 43.17 12.07 -15.65
CA ALA A 345 41.74 11.84 -15.94
C ALA A 345 41.37 10.35 -16.02
N GLN A 346 42.23 9.54 -16.65
CA GLN A 346 41.94 8.09 -16.75
C GLN A 346 41.81 7.43 -15.36
N ARG A 347 42.71 7.80 -14.46
CA ARG A 347 42.74 7.25 -13.11
C ARG A 347 41.52 7.73 -12.28
N LEU A 348 41.16 9.00 -12.46
CA LEU A 348 39.95 9.56 -11.84
C LEU A 348 38.68 8.83 -12.32
N ARG A 349 38.54 8.56 -13.63
CA ARG A 349 37.41 7.76 -14.18
C ARG A 349 37.34 6.37 -13.59
N THR A 350 38.47 5.67 -13.50
CA THR A 350 38.53 4.34 -12.87
C THR A 350 38.11 4.39 -11.41
N THR A 351 38.60 5.38 -10.66
CA THR A 351 38.24 5.59 -9.25
C THR A 351 36.73 5.83 -9.12
N ARG A 352 36.17 6.69 -9.97
CA ARG A 352 34.72 6.98 -9.98
C ARG A 352 33.89 5.72 -10.21
N SER A 353 34.20 4.95 -11.25
CA SER A 353 33.49 3.71 -11.57
C SER A 353 33.59 2.66 -10.45
N HIS A 354 34.75 2.55 -9.83
CA HIS A 354 34.97 1.60 -8.73
C HIS A 354 34.17 1.95 -7.49
N ILE A 355 34.06 3.23 -7.15
CA ILE A 355 33.31 3.71 -5.99
C ILE A 355 31.80 3.54 -6.25
N LEU A 356 31.30 3.96 -7.42
CA LEU A 356 29.88 3.85 -7.79
C LEU A 356 29.39 2.38 -7.86
N GLY A 357 30.25 1.43 -8.14
CA GLY A 357 29.92 0.00 -8.10
C GLY A 357 29.73 -0.57 -6.69
N ARG A 358 30.00 0.21 -5.61
CA ARG A 358 29.99 -0.26 -4.22
C ARG A 358 29.03 0.47 -3.33
N GLN A 359 28.72 1.72 -3.60
CA GLN A 359 27.88 2.57 -2.74
C GLN A 359 27.19 3.68 -3.52
N PRO A 360 26.03 4.17 -3.03
CA PRO A 360 25.31 5.30 -3.63
C PRO A 360 26.16 6.55 -3.74
N TYR A 361 25.95 7.30 -4.83
CA TYR A 361 26.76 8.47 -5.18
C TYR A 361 26.90 9.49 -4.05
N ASN A 362 25.78 9.95 -3.46
CA ASN A 362 25.78 11.00 -2.43
C ASN A 362 26.41 10.53 -1.11
N LEU A 363 26.39 9.24 -0.82
CA LEU A 363 27.01 8.65 0.36
C LEU A 363 28.51 8.38 0.18
N ALA A 364 28.99 8.43 -1.05
CA ALA A 364 30.34 8.03 -1.40
C ALA A 364 31.43 9.11 -1.16
N ARG A 365 31.04 10.36 -0.85
CA ARG A 365 31.97 11.49 -0.77
C ARG A 365 33.21 11.23 0.13
N HIS A 366 33.00 10.66 1.30
CA HIS A 366 34.11 10.33 2.20
C HIS A 366 35.06 9.28 1.57
N SER A 367 34.50 8.25 0.96
CA SER A 367 35.30 7.21 0.29
C SER A 367 36.06 7.75 -0.93
N VAL A 368 35.48 8.72 -1.63
CA VAL A 368 36.12 9.44 -2.73
C VAL A 368 37.33 10.22 -2.20
N GLU A 369 37.14 10.99 -1.14
CA GLU A 369 38.21 11.80 -0.52
C GLU A 369 39.36 10.91 -0.06
N GLN A 370 39.09 9.82 0.67
CA GLN A 370 40.11 8.87 1.10
C GLN A 370 40.85 8.24 -0.10
N SER A 371 40.13 7.83 -1.13
CA SER A 371 40.74 7.26 -2.33
C SER A 371 41.65 8.23 -3.07
N LEU A 372 41.28 9.52 -3.13
CA LEU A 372 42.13 10.53 -3.73
C LEU A 372 43.39 10.81 -2.89
N LEU A 373 43.24 10.89 -1.57
CA LEU A 373 44.37 11.07 -0.65
C LEU A 373 45.34 9.89 -0.70
N ASP A 374 44.84 8.65 -0.76
CA ASP A 374 45.68 7.45 -0.92
C ASP A 374 46.47 7.49 -2.23
N GLN A 375 45.82 7.88 -3.33
CA GLN A 375 46.51 7.98 -4.62
C GLN A 375 47.56 9.08 -4.61
N LEU A 376 47.30 10.23 -4.01
CA LEU A 376 48.27 11.33 -3.89
C LEU A 376 49.43 10.93 -2.98
N TRP A 377 49.17 10.28 -1.84
CA TRP A 377 50.21 9.78 -0.97
C TRP A 377 51.16 8.81 -1.68
N ASN A 378 50.61 7.89 -2.47
CA ASN A 378 51.39 6.94 -3.24
C ASN A 378 52.24 7.60 -4.38
N LEU A 379 51.94 8.84 -4.72
CA LEU A 379 52.74 9.62 -5.67
C LEU A 379 53.85 10.41 -5.01
N MET A 380 53.87 10.53 -3.66
CA MET A 380 54.93 11.25 -2.96
C MET A 380 56.25 10.49 -3.04
N PRO A 381 57.35 11.19 -3.40
CA PRO A 381 58.69 10.60 -3.39
C PRO A 381 59.10 10.23 -1.97
N ALA A 382 59.64 9.01 -1.78
CA ALA A 382 60.11 8.52 -0.48
C ALA A 382 61.19 9.42 0.15
N ASP A 383 62.06 9.98 -0.68
CA ASP A 383 63.08 10.91 -0.25
C ASP A 383 62.50 12.22 0.34
N THR A 384 61.41 12.68 -0.22
CA THR A 384 60.74 13.90 0.30
C THR A 384 60.00 13.59 1.61
N ILE A 385 59.35 12.43 1.72
CA ILE A 385 58.73 11.98 2.94
C ILE A 385 59.77 11.92 4.06
N ALA A 386 60.91 11.28 3.81
CA ALA A 386 61.99 11.16 4.79
C ALA A 386 62.64 12.50 5.17
N ARG A 387 62.84 13.41 4.15
CA ARG A 387 63.45 14.70 4.35
C ARG A 387 62.64 15.62 5.27
N TYR A 388 61.33 15.56 5.21
CA TYR A 388 60.41 16.41 5.98
C TYR A 388 59.78 15.71 7.16
N ASP A 389 60.16 14.42 7.44
CA ASP A 389 59.54 13.59 8.45
C ASP A 389 57.98 13.63 8.36
N LEU A 390 57.47 13.54 7.11
CA LEU A 390 56.08 13.77 6.80
C LEU A 390 55.24 12.54 7.21
N SER A 391 54.39 12.70 8.17
CA SER A 391 53.38 11.67 8.51
C SER A 391 52.24 11.64 7.50
N ARG A 392 51.51 10.55 7.47
CA ARG A 392 50.30 10.45 6.62
C ARG A 392 49.24 11.48 7.02
N GLU A 393 49.08 11.70 8.31
CA GLU A 393 48.11 12.63 8.86
C GLU A 393 48.45 14.08 8.51
N ASP A 394 49.70 14.48 8.64
CA ASP A 394 50.17 15.83 8.21
C ASP A 394 50.01 16.02 6.71
N PHE A 395 50.23 14.96 5.89
CA PHE A 395 50.05 15.04 4.45
C PHE A 395 48.59 15.27 4.11
N ASP A 396 47.68 14.50 4.71
CA ASP A 396 46.25 14.62 4.48
C ASP A 396 45.74 16.00 4.87
N GLU A 397 46.22 16.59 5.98
CA GLU A 397 45.88 17.94 6.39
C GLU A 397 46.42 18.99 5.38
N LEU A 398 47.68 18.84 4.94
CA LEU A 398 48.28 19.70 3.96
C LEU A 398 47.53 19.70 2.60
N VAL A 399 47.02 18.57 2.18
CA VAL A 399 46.23 18.43 0.94
C VAL A 399 44.86 19.01 1.11
N THR A 400 44.13 18.61 2.14
CA THR A 400 42.70 18.98 2.36
C THR A 400 42.56 20.45 2.72
N SER A 401 43.58 21.10 3.29
CA SER A 401 43.60 22.55 3.55
C SER A 401 43.72 23.39 2.26
N GLN A 402 44.22 22.84 1.14
CA GLN A 402 44.39 23.59 -0.10
C GLN A 402 43.04 23.94 -0.75
N ALA A 403 42.85 25.20 -1.09
CA ALA A 403 41.67 25.68 -1.80
C ALA A 403 41.46 24.96 -3.15
N SER A 404 42.58 24.71 -3.87
CA SER A 404 42.56 23.98 -5.16
C SER A 404 42.01 22.55 -5.05
N TYR A 405 42.39 21.82 -3.98
CA TYR A 405 41.87 20.48 -3.72
C TYR A 405 40.38 20.51 -3.42
N ARG A 406 39.95 21.41 -2.54
CA ARG A 406 38.54 21.55 -2.17
C ARG A 406 37.65 21.96 -3.36
N MET A 407 38.13 22.90 -4.17
CA MET A 407 37.43 23.31 -5.39
C MET A 407 37.31 22.14 -6.38
N PHE A 408 38.42 21.43 -6.59
CA PHE A 408 38.40 20.24 -7.44
C PHE A 408 37.39 19.19 -6.93
N LEU A 409 37.43 18.83 -5.64
CA LEU A 409 36.56 17.83 -5.07
C LEU A 409 35.07 18.21 -5.18
N ASN A 410 34.76 19.50 -4.95
CA ASN A 410 33.40 20.01 -5.08
C ASN A 410 32.92 20.03 -6.55
N ALA A 411 33.78 20.26 -7.50
CA ALA A 411 33.45 20.25 -8.91
C ALA A 411 33.38 18.83 -9.49
N TRP A 412 34.30 17.96 -9.06
CA TRP A 412 34.40 16.59 -9.57
C TRP A 412 33.37 15.63 -8.94
N TRP A 413 33.01 15.85 -7.67
CA TRP A 413 32.00 15.06 -6.93
C TRP A 413 31.03 15.99 -6.18
N PRO A 414 30.25 16.81 -6.92
CA PRO A 414 29.23 17.64 -6.29
C PRO A 414 28.10 16.78 -5.72
N PRO A 415 27.36 17.26 -4.70
CA PRO A 415 26.11 16.63 -4.32
C PRO A 415 25.12 16.67 -5.49
N LEU A 416 24.45 15.55 -5.76
CA LEU A 416 23.49 15.42 -6.85
C LEU A 416 22.07 15.33 -6.33
N SER A 417 21.15 16.03 -7.00
CA SER A 417 19.72 15.83 -6.84
C SER A 417 19.13 15.12 -8.07
N ALA A 418 18.12 14.25 -7.84
CA ALA A 418 17.48 13.52 -8.91
C ALA A 418 16.93 14.41 -10.03
N PRO A 419 16.26 15.56 -9.74
CA PRO A 419 15.81 16.48 -10.78
C PRO A 419 16.95 17.07 -11.64
N GLN A 420 18.07 17.44 -11.02
CA GLN A 420 19.22 17.96 -11.76
C GLN A 420 19.85 16.93 -12.68
N VAL A 421 19.94 15.67 -12.23
CA VAL A 421 20.49 14.58 -13.03
C VAL A 421 19.54 14.24 -14.18
N LEU A 422 18.24 14.07 -13.93
CA LEU A 422 17.29 13.76 -14.98
C LEU A 422 17.18 14.85 -16.04
N ALA A 423 17.25 16.12 -15.63
CA ALA A 423 17.20 17.27 -16.53
C ALA A 423 18.30 17.25 -17.60
N ARG A 424 19.44 16.60 -17.36
CA ARG A 424 20.53 16.50 -18.34
C ARG A 424 20.12 15.81 -19.64
N LEU A 425 19.07 14.96 -19.60
CA LEU A 425 18.53 14.31 -20.79
C LEU A 425 17.88 15.29 -21.78
N GLU A 426 17.70 16.57 -21.44
CA GLU A 426 17.29 17.61 -22.40
C GLU A 426 18.37 17.92 -23.44
N HIS A 427 19.61 17.50 -23.19
CA HIS A 427 20.75 17.74 -24.09
C HIS A 427 21.01 16.50 -24.95
N ASP A 428 20.93 16.62 -26.26
CA ASP A 428 21.12 15.54 -27.23
C ASP A 428 22.45 14.81 -27.05
N GLU A 429 23.54 15.54 -26.71
CA GLU A 429 24.87 14.97 -26.49
C GLU A 429 24.87 13.99 -25.31
N VAL A 430 24.27 14.37 -24.18
CA VAL A 430 24.17 13.54 -22.99
C VAL A 430 23.30 12.33 -23.27
N THR A 431 22.12 12.56 -23.87
CA THR A 431 21.21 11.46 -24.21
C THR A 431 21.86 10.45 -25.17
N THR A 432 22.63 10.93 -26.14
CA THR A 432 23.37 10.04 -27.08
C THR A 432 24.42 9.22 -26.35
N GLU A 433 25.14 9.80 -25.41
CA GLU A 433 26.18 9.11 -24.64
C GLU A 433 25.61 8.00 -23.74
N VAL A 434 24.48 8.28 -23.08
CA VAL A 434 23.86 7.29 -22.16
C VAL A 434 22.98 6.25 -22.87
N THR A 435 22.65 6.46 -24.14
CA THR A 435 21.81 5.56 -24.97
C THR A 435 22.51 5.08 -26.25
N PRO A 436 23.72 4.51 -26.19
CA PRO A 436 24.51 4.20 -27.40
C PRO A 436 23.75 3.26 -28.36
N ASP A 437 22.97 2.30 -27.81
CA ASP A 437 22.28 1.26 -28.58
C ASP A 437 20.84 1.63 -28.97
N TRP A 438 20.40 2.87 -28.72
CA TRP A 438 19.03 3.31 -29.02
C TRP A 438 18.90 3.88 -30.43
N SER A 439 17.70 3.77 -31.00
CA SER A 439 17.39 4.42 -32.27
C SER A 439 17.46 5.96 -32.16
N PRO A 440 17.85 6.66 -33.23
CA PRO A 440 17.84 8.14 -33.23
C PRO A 440 16.45 8.72 -32.96
N GLU A 441 15.39 7.97 -33.28
CA GLU A 441 14.01 8.39 -33.03
C GLU A 441 13.66 8.31 -31.55
N ASP A 442 13.98 7.18 -30.86
CA ASP A 442 13.73 7.01 -29.43
C ASP A 442 14.52 8.05 -28.61
N ARG A 443 15.77 8.37 -29.01
CA ARG A 443 16.57 9.43 -28.38
C ARG A 443 15.88 10.78 -28.47
N ARG A 444 15.44 11.17 -29.67
CA ARG A 444 14.73 12.44 -29.87
C ARG A 444 13.44 12.54 -29.07
N VAL A 445 12.66 11.44 -29.01
CA VAL A 445 11.44 11.39 -28.20
C VAL A 445 11.78 11.55 -26.71
N LEU A 446 12.81 10.86 -26.21
CA LEU A 446 13.24 10.97 -24.81
C LEU A 446 13.67 12.39 -24.48
N THR A 447 14.58 12.98 -25.27
CA THR A 447 15.09 14.35 -25.07
C THR A 447 13.95 15.38 -25.11
N ALA A 448 13.08 15.31 -26.11
CA ALA A 448 11.95 16.24 -26.26
C ALA A 448 10.89 16.10 -25.14
N SER A 449 10.84 14.96 -24.46
CA SER A 449 9.87 14.71 -23.38
C SER A 449 10.29 15.30 -22.03
N ILE A 450 11.56 15.68 -21.86
CA ILE A 450 12.04 16.32 -20.64
C ILE A 450 11.47 17.74 -20.58
N PRO A 451 10.75 18.12 -19.52
CA PRO A 451 10.14 19.43 -19.43
C PRO A 451 11.21 20.53 -19.36
N PRO A 452 11.03 21.65 -20.08
CA PRO A 452 11.92 22.79 -19.93
C PRO A 452 11.80 23.41 -18.54
N ALA A 453 12.84 24.08 -18.09
CA ALA A 453 12.78 24.87 -16.88
C ALA A 453 11.98 26.17 -17.12
N ASP A 454 11.21 26.60 -16.11
CA ASP A 454 10.58 27.91 -16.09
C ASP A 454 11.61 29.03 -15.75
N ASP A 455 11.18 30.29 -15.71
CA ASP A 455 12.04 31.44 -15.41
C ASP A 455 12.66 31.37 -14.00
N GLU A 456 12.11 30.55 -13.10
CA GLU A 456 12.64 30.31 -11.76
C GLU A 456 13.47 29.00 -11.66
N GLY A 457 13.69 28.34 -12.80
CA GLY A 457 14.47 27.10 -12.89
C GLY A 457 13.71 25.84 -12.44
N ARG A 458 12.39 25.93 -12.21
CA ARG A 458 11.55 24.80 -11.83
C ARG A 458 11.04 24.06 -13.06
N ARG A 459 10.81 22.77 -12.93
CA ARG A 459 10.27 21.91 -14.00
C ARG A 459 8.99 21.22 -13.57
N THR A 460 8.02 21.15 -14.47
CA THR A 460 6.78 20.37 -14.24
C THR A 460 6.99 18.96 -14.78
N TRP A 461 7.45 18.07 -13.91
CA TRP A 461 7.71 16.67 -14.23
C TRP A 461 6.41 15.92 -14.57
N SER A 462 6.49 14.92 -15.46
CA SER A 462 5.36 14.03 -15.73
C SER A 462 5.27 12.89 -14.70
N ILE A 463 4.15 12.16 -14.70
CA ILE A 463 4.00 10.96 -13.84
C ILE A 463 5.10 9.93 -14.14
N ALA A 464 5.49 9.75 -15.42
CA ALA A 464 6.57 8.87 -15.80
C ALA A 464 7.95 9.41 -15.34
N ASP A 465 8.18 10.73 -15.38
CA ASP A 465 9.39 11.33 -14.84
C ASP A 465 9.53 11.12 -13.34
N ILE A 466 8.42 11.18 -12.58
CA ILE A 466 8.43 10.95 -11.13
C ILE A 466 8.98 9.56 -10.80
N ALA A 467 8.60 8.53 -11.56
CA ALA A 467 9.14 7.18 -11.38
C ALA A 467 10.64 7.11 -11.65
N LEU A 468 11.15 7.86 -12.66
CA LEU A 468 12.58 7.96 -12.95
C LEU A 468 13.33 8.73 -11.86
N LEU A 469 12.73 9.78 -11.32
CA LEU A 469 13.29 10.57 -10.21
C LEU A 469 13.39 9.74 -8.93
N ASP A 470 12.40 8.92 -8.65
CA ASP A 470 12.42 7.99 -7.50
C ASP A 470 13.57 6.98 -7.65
N HIS A 471 13.72 6.38 -8.82
CA HIS A 471 14.82 5.47 -9.10
C HIS A 471 16.19 6.16 -8.98
N LEU A 472 16.33 7.36 -9.52
CA LEU A 472 17.56 8.15 -9.38
C LEU A 472 17.87 8.45 -7.90
N ALA A 473 16.86 8.83 -7.11
CA ALA A 473 17.05 9.07 -5.69
C ALA A 473 17.52 7.81 -4.95
N ALA A 474 16.98 6.63 -5.33
CA ALA A 474 17.38 5.36 -4.75
C ALA A 474 18.84 5.00 -5.05
N ILE A 475 19.30 5.16 -6.31
CA ILE A 475 20.68 4.82 -6.68
C ILE A 475 21.71 5.85 -6.25
N MET A 476 21.32 7.11 -6.10
CA MET A 476 22.23 8.18 -5.63
C MET A 476 22.32 8.26 -4.10
N GLY A 477 21.29 7.82 -3.40
CA GLY A 477 21.14 8.07 -1.97
C GLY A 477 20.67 9.50 -1.65
N PRO A 478 20.32 9.78 -0.38
CA PRO A 478 19.85 11.10 0.03
C PRO A 478 20.90 12.17 -0.30
N ALA A 479 20.42 13.30 -0.80
CA ALA A 479 21.28 14.47 -0.94
C ALA A 479 21.66 15.00 0.46
N PRO A 480 22.91 15.40 0.69
CA PRO A 480 23.36 15.92 1.97
C PRO A 480 22.74 17.27 2.31
#